data_414983f204cac0286a02e08be894eb18
#
_entry.id   414983f204cac0286a02e08be894eb18
#
_cell.length_a   1.000
_cell.length_b   1.000
_cell.length_c   1.000
_cell.angle_alpha   90.00
_cell.angle_beta   90.00
_cell.angle_gamma   90.00
#
_symmetry.space_group_name_H-M   'P 1'
#
loop_
_entity.id
_entity.type
_entity.pdbx_description
1 polymer ?
#
loop_
_entity_poly.entity_id
_entity_poly.type
_entity_poly.pdbx_seq_one_letter_code
_entity_poly.pdbx_strand_id
1 'polypeptide(L)' 'MNIPMEFFNAMIEVLQTLVIALGAGLGVWGGINLLEGYGNDNPGAKSQGIKQIMAGGGVALIGVTIIPLLSGLFG' A
#
# COMPACT_ATOMS: atom_id res chain seq x y z
N MET A 1 -3.05 -21.34 24.52
CA MET A 1 -3.32 -19.94 24.84
C MET A 1 -4.55 -19.49 24.07
N ASN A 2 -5.55 -19.00 24.76
CA ASN A 2 -6.78 -18.56 24.12
C ASN A 2 -6.72 -17.06 23.87
N ILE A 3 -6.43 -16.72 22.61
CA ILE A 3 -6.45 -15.30 22.20
C ILE A 3 -7.81 -15.04 21.57
N PRO A 4 -8.53 -14.02 22.04
CA PRO A 4 -9.85 -13.73 21.47
C PRO A 4 -9.76 -13.41 19.98
N MET A 5 -10.67 -13.95 19.20
CA MET A 5 -10.74 -13.67 17.76
C MET A 5 -10.95 -12.18 17.46
N GLU A 6 -11.65 -11.50 18.36
CA GLU A 6 -11.84 -10.05 18.25
C GLU A 6 -10.52 -9.30 18.26
N PHE A 7 -9.58 -9.75 19.10
CA PHE A 7 -8.25 -9.16 19.15
C PHE A 7 -7.51 -9.36 17.84
N PHE A 8 -7.54 -10.58 17.30
CA PHE A 8 -6.92 -10.86 16.01
C PHE A 8 -7.53 -10.02 14.89
N ASN A 9 -8.87 -9.93 14.86
CA ASN A 9 -9.56 -9.17 13.84
C ASN A 9 -9.22 -7.67 13.94
N ALA A 10 -9.10 -7.14 15.15
CA ALA A 10 -8.70 -5.77 15.36
C ALA A 10 -7.28 -5.52 14.87
N MET A 11 -6.36 -6.46 15.13
CA MET A 11 -4.99 -6.36 14.65
C MET A 11 -4.93 -6.39 13.12
N ILE A 12 -5.73 -7.25 12.50
CA ILE A 12 -5.78 -7.35 11.04
C ILE A 12 -6.30 -6.06 10.42
N GLU A 13 -7.30 -5.44 11.03
CA GLU A 13 -7.80 -4.14 10.56
C GLU A 13 -6.74 -3.05 10.63
N VAL A 14 -5.97 -3.00 11.71
CA VAL A 14 -4.87 -2.05 11.86
C VAL A 14 -3.80 -2.33 10.81
N LEU A 15 -3.44 -3.59 10.61
CA LEU A 15 -2.47 -3.99 9.59
C LEU A 15 -2.94 -3.57 8.20
N GLN A 16 -4.21 -3.80 7.88
CA GLN A 16 -4.78 -3.41 6.60
C GLN A 16 -4.67 -1.90 6.39
N THR A 17 -5.03 -1.12 7.39
CA THR A 17 -4.95 0.34 7.32
C THR A 17 -3.52 0.80 7.08
N LEU A 18 -2.56 0.22 7.79
CA LEU A 18 -1.14 0.58 7.64
C LEU A 18 -0.62 0.22 6.25
N VAL A 19 -0.95 -0.94 5.74
CA VAL A 19 -0.49 -1.38 4.42
C VAL A 19 -1.08 -0.49 3.33
N ILE A 20 -2.38 -0.20 3.41
CA ILE A 20 -3.03 0.68 2.44
C ILE A 20 -2.42 2.09 2.49
N ALA A 21 -2.19 2.61 3.70
CA ALA A 21 -1.62 3.94 3.88
C ALA A 21 -0.20 4.02 3.31
N LEU A 22 0.63 2.99 3.57
CA LEU A 22 1.99 2.94 3.03
C LEU A 22 1.97 2.85 1.50
N GLY A 23 1.10 2.01 0.96
CA GLY A 23 0.95 1.88 -0.50
C GLY A 23 0.48 3.17 -1.13
N ALA A 24 -0.53 3.81 -0.55
CA ALA A 24 -1.04 5.09 -1.04
C ALA A 24 0.02 6.18 -0.93
N GLY A 25 0.76 6.24 0.19
CA GLY A 25 1.83 7.21 0.38
C GLY A 25 2.94 7.06 -0.68
N LEU A 26 3.35 5.83 -0.94
CA LEU A 26 4.33 5.56 -1.98
C LEU A 26 3.80 5.94 -3.36
N GLY A 27 2.53 5.64 -3.63
CA GLY A 27 1.89 6.03 -4.88
C GLY A 27 1.85 7.55 -5.07
N VAL A 28 1.52 8.29 -4.02
CA VAL A 28 1.52 9.76 -4.06
C VAL A 28 2.93 10.29 -4.31
N TRP A 29 3.92 9.75 -3.60
CA TRP A 29 5.32 10.13 -3.83
C TRP A 29 5.74 9.84 -5.26
N GLY A 30 5.34 8.69 -5.79
CA GLY A 30 5.59 8.35 -7.19
C GLY A 30 4.93 9.33 -8.15
N GLY A 31 3.71 9.77 -7.84
CA GLY A 31 3.01 10.80 -8.63
C GLY A 31 3.78 12.11 -8.65
N ILE A 32 4.30 12.53 -7.50
CA ILE A 32 5.11 13.74 -7.41
C ILE A 32 6.36 13.62 -8.27
N ASN A 33 7.06 12.49 -8.18
CA ASN A 33 8.26 12.28 -8.99
C ASN A 33 7.96 12.23 -10.47
N LEU A 34 6.83 11.63 -10.85
CA LEU A 34 6.41 11.57 -12.24
C LEU A 34 6.16 12.97 -12.79
N LEU A 35 5.43 13.81 -12.04
CA LEU A 35 5.13 15.17 -12.46
C LEU A 35 6.40 16.01 -12.52
N GLU A 36 7.32 15.87 -11.57
CA GLU A 36 8.61 16.54 -11.62
C GLU A 36 9.41 16.10 -12.84
N GLY A 37 9.37 14.81 -13.17
CA GLY A 37 10.06 14.29 -14.33
C GLY A 37 9.54 14.91 -15.63
N TYR A 38 8.24 15.09 -15.76
CA TYR A 38 7.66 15.76 -16.91
C TYR A 38 7.91 17.25 -16.90
N GLY A 39 7.79 17.90 -15.74
CA GLY A 39 7.97 19.34 -15.62
C GLY A 39 9.40 19.80 -15.88
N ASN A 40 10.38 19.00 -15.46
CA ASN A 40 11.80 19.32 -15.56
C ASN A 40 12.51 18.51 -16.65
N ASP A 41 11.76 17.77 -17.43
CA ASP A 41 12.31 16.91 -18.50
C ASP A 41 13.41 15.96 -17.98
N ASN A 42 13.10 15.31 -16.87
CA ASN A 42 14.03 14.40 -16.19
C ASN A 42 13.56 12.95 -16.35
N PRO A 43 14.18 12.17 -17.26
CA PRO A 43 13.76 10.79 -17.50
C PRO A 43 13.93 9.89 -16.28
N GLY A 44 14.92 10.13 -15.43
CA GLY A 44 15.13 9.36 -14.21
C GLY A 44 13.98 9.54 -13.23
N ALA A 45 13.50 10.76 -13.03
CA ALA A 45 12.38 11.04 -12.16
C ALA A 45 11.09 10.44 -12.72
N LYS A 46 10.87 10.48 -14.04
CA LYS A 46 9.72 9.84 -14.69
C LYS A 46 9.71 8.34 -14.41
N SER A 47 10.83 7.68 -14.65
CA SER A 47 10.95 6.23 -14.46
C SER A 47 10.74 5.83 -13.02
N GLN A 48 11.36 6.55 -12.09
CA GLN A 48 11.20 6.30 -10.67
C GLN A 48 9.76 6.50 -10.23
N GLY A 49 9.13 7.58 -10.70
CA GLY A 49 7.74 7.88 -10.37
C GLY A 49 6.79 6.78 -10.83
N ILE A 50 6.95 6.29 -12.04
CA ILE A 50 6.14 5.19 -12.57
C ILE A 50 6.30 3.94 -11.72
N LYS A 51 7.54 3.58 -11.39
CA LYS A 51 7.80 2.40 -10.55
C LYS A 51 7.17 2.53 -9.17
N GLN A 52 7.23 3.72 -8.56
CA GLN A 52 6.65 3.97 -7.25
C GLN A 52 5.12 3.93 -7.29
N ILE A 53 4.51 4.45 -8.34
CA ILE A 53 3.05 4.38 -8.49
C ILE A 53 2.62 2.92 -8.61
N MET A 54 3.32 2.13 -9.42
CA MET A 54 3.00 0.73 -9.59
C MET A 54 3.21 -0.05 -8.29
N ALA A 55 4.33 0.18 -7.62
CA ALA A 55 4.61 -0.49 -6.34
C ALA A 55 3.61 -0.08 -5.26
N GLY A 56 3.33 1.23 -5.15
CA GLY A 56 2.38 1.74 -4.17
C GLY A 56 0.96 1.24 -4.41
N GLY A 57 0.53 1.24 -5.68
CA GLY A 57 -0.76 0.69 -6.06
C GLY A 57 -0.85 -0.80 -5.78
N GLY A 58 0.22 -1.55 -6.08
CA GLY A 58 0.26 -2.98 -5.79
C GLY A 58 0.17 -3.28 -4.30
N VAL A 59 0.91 -2.55 -3.48
CA VAL A 59 0.87 -2.70 -2.02
C VAL A 59 -0.53 -2.35 -1.49
N ALA A 60 -1.14 -1.28 -1.99
CA ALA A 60 -2.49 -0.91 -1.57
C ALA A 60 -3.51 -1.99 -1.95
N LEU A 61 -3.38 -2.59 -3.14
CA LEU A 61 -4.23 -3.70 -3.55
C LEU A 61 -4.08 -4.92 -2.64
N ILE A 62 -2.86 -5.24 -2.22
CA ILE A 62 -2.62 -6.31 -1.26
C ILE A 62 -3.37 -6.01 0.05
N GLY A 63 -3.29 -4.77 0.51
CA GLY A 63 -4.00 -4.36 1.71
C GLY A 63 -5.50 -4.53 1.61
N VAL A 64 -6.08 -4.17 0.46
CA VAL A 64 -7.53 -4.25 0.25
C VAL A 64 -8.01 -5.69 0.03
N THR A 65 -7.20 -6.54 -0.62
CA THR A 65 -7.64 -7.87 -1.05
C THR A 65 -7.13 -9.00 -0.18
N ILE A 66 -5.81 -9.05 0.06
CA ILE A 66 -5.18 -10.21 0.72
C ILE A 66 -5.33 -10.15 2.23
N ILE A 67 -5.13 -8.97 2.81
CA ILE A 67 -5.19 -8.85 4.27
C ILE A 67 -6.56 -9.23 4.84
N PRO A 68 -7.70 -8.84 4.26
CA PRO A 68 -8.99 -9.31 4.76
C PRO A 68 -9.17 -10.82 4.71
N LEU A 69 -8.47 -11.52 3.80
CA LEU A 69 -8.52 -12.98 3.76
C LEU A 69 -7.91 -13.61 4.99
N LEU A 70 -6.96 -12.94 5.63
CA LEU A 70 -6.38 -13.43 6.90
C LEU A 70 -7.44 -13.51 7.99
N SER A 71 -8.36 -12.56 8.02
CA SER A 71 -9.47 -12.60 8.96
C SER A 71 -10.34 -13.83 8.73
N GLY A 72 -10.60 -14.18 7.47
CA GLY A 72 -11.37 -15.38 7.12
C GLY A 72 -10.67 -16.68 7.50
N LEU A 73 -9.33 -16.69 7.46
CA LEU A 73 -8.56 -17.89 7.82
C LEU A 73 -8.61 -18.19 9.31
N PHE A 74 -8.72 -17.18 10.14
CA PHE A 74 -8.70 -17.32 11.59
C PHE A 74 -10.09 -17.29 12.23
N GLY A 75 -11.06 -16.93 11.47
CA GLY A 75 -12.39 -16.74 11.98
C GLY A 75 -13.46 -17.34 11.15
#